data_944501a8579d72954db01aefb05467cb
#
_entry.id   944501a8579d72954db01aefb05467cb
#
_cell.length_a   1.000
_cell.length_b   1.000
_cell.length_c   1.000
_cell.angle_alpha   90.00
_cell.angle_beta   90.00
_cell.angle_gamma   90.00
#
_symmetry.space_group_name_H-M   'P 1'
#
loop_
_entity.id
_entity.type
_entity.pdbx_description
1 polymer ?
#
loop_
_entity_poly.entity_id
_entity_poly.type
_entity_poly.pdbx_seq_one_letter_code
_entity_poly.pdbx_strand_id
1 'polypeptide(L)'
;MSVVGFDTSNYTTSIAYFDGVSGENCSKLLPVKQGELGLRQSDAVFAHIKGLPELSGRLFCHADLSDVTAIGVSTRPRAVEGSYMPCFMVGYSHAKLLSDSLHVPLYEVSHQQGHVAASLWSADRMDLMDQPHLAWHLSGGTTELLLVEPEGKNVKCTRIGGTTDISAGQLIDRTGQLLQLPFPSGKHIDVLSGEATLNELFKVKCPGLEFSLSGVQNKVQQYYDNHNAAETAAYVLRCISYAVYKATENALKEYPGCSVVFSGGVASNSMLREFMKPLDPVFSQPQFSTDNAMGVAVLAHRLQEG
;
A
#
# COMPACT_ATOMS: atom_id res chain seq x y z
N MET A 1 8.30 -22.21 13.37
CA MET A 1 9.29 -21.57 12.47
C MET A 1 8.92 -20.11 12.36
N SER A 2 9.74 -19.21 12.87
CA SER A 2 9.46 -17.79 12.83
C SER A 2 10.43 -17.04 11.93
N VAL A 3 10.01 -15.87 11.46
CA VAL A 3 10.74 -15.04 10.49
C VAL A 3 10.76 -13.60 10.96
N VAL A 4 11.90 -12.91 10.79
CA VAL A 4 11.99 -11.47 10.96
C VAL A 4 12.03 -10.80 9.58
N GLY A 5 11.14 -9.84 9.35
CA GLY A 5 11.06 -9.07 8.12
C GLY A 5 11.55 -7.63 8.29
N PHE A 6 12.21 -7.07 7.27
CA PHE A 6 12.66 -5.68 7.23
C PHE A 6 12.11 -4.98 5.99
N ASP A 7 11.56 -3.79 6.19
CA ASP A 7 11.20 -2.88 5.11
C ASP A 7 11.61 -1.44 5.44
N THR A 8 12.51 -0.90 4.65
CA THR A 8 12.97 0.49 4.71
C THR A 8 12.66 1.22 3.42
N SER A 9 11.38 1.19 3.05
CA SER A 9 10.85 1.96 1.93
C SER A 9 10.85 3.46 2.20
N ASN A 10 10.54 4.27 1.20
CA ASN A 10 10.84 5.71 1.20
C ASN A 10 10.26 6.53 2.37
N TYR A 11 9.13 6.11 2.95
CA TYR A 11 8.43 6.91 3.97
C TYR A 11 8.27 6.23 5.32
N THR A 12 8.59 4.94 5.43
CA THR A 12 8.36 4.18 6.65
C THR A 12 9.54 3.26 6.95
N THR A 13 10.06 3.33 8.19
CA THR A 13 10.94 2.30 8.72
C THR A 13 10.07 1.25 9.37
N SER A 14 10.19 -0.02 8.99
CA SER A 14 9.47 -1.10 9.65
C SER A 14 10.28 -2.38 9.80
N ILE A 15 9.97 -3.11 10.87
CA ILE A 15 10.48 -4.44 11.17
C ILE A 15 9.31 -5.27 11.72
N ALA A 16 9.23 -6.54 11.33
CA ALA A 16 8.17 -7.43 11.76
C ALA A 16 8.71 -8.79 12.19
N TYR A 17 8.00 -9.43 13.11
CA TYR A 17 8.16 -10.84 13.48
C TYR A 17 6.90 -11.58 13.10
N PHE A 18 7.06 -12.76 12.50
CA PHE A 18 5.96 -13.62 12.06
C PHE A 18 6.23 -15.06 12.46
N ASP A 19 5.29 -15.73 13.12
CA ASP A 19 5.46 -17.09 13.64
C ASP A 19 4.89 -18.19 12.71
N GLY A 20 4.43 -17.80 11.52
CA GLY A 20 3.76 -18.67 10.56
C GLY A 20 2.22 -18.53 10.58
N VAL A 21 1.64 -17.94 11.61
CA VAL A 21 0.20 -17.71 11.76
C VAL A 21 -0.10 -16.25 12.07
N SER A 22 0.55 -15.73 13.09
CA SER A 22 0.40 -14.37 13.61
C SER A 22 1.74 -13.63 13.64
N GLY A 23 1.69 -12.35 13.88
CA GLY A 23 2.92 -11.57 13.98
C GLY A 23 2.73 -10.18 14.53
N GLU A 24 3.85 -9.53 14.83
CA GLU A 24 3.92 -8.16 15.28
C GLU A 24 4.71 -7.31 14.28
N ASN A 25 4.21 -6.11 13.97
CA ASN A 25 4.89 -5.15 13.12
C ASN A 25 5.16 -3.86 13.90
N CYS A 26 6.42 -3.51 14.03
CA CYS A 26 6.86 -2.25 14.57
C CYS A 26 7.24 -1.31 13.42
N SER A 27 6.56 -0.17 13.30
CA SER A 27 6.81 0.79 12.23
C SER A 27 6.86 2.23 12.74
N LYS A 28 7.54 3.10 11.97
CA LYS A 28 7.65 4.53 12.23
C LYS A 28 7.71 5.30 10.92
N LEU A 29 6.79 6.23 10.76
CA LEU A 29 6.79 7.16 9.63
C LEU A 29 8.02 8.06 9.70
N LEU A 30 8.65 8.31 8.57
CA LEU A 30 9.77 9.26 8.49
C LEU A 30 9.24 10.69 8.56
N PRO A 31 9.94 11.59 9.25
CA PRO A 31 9.51 12.98 9.36
C PRO A 31 9.71 13.70 8.01
N VAL A 32 8.63 14.12 7.38
CA VAL A 32 8.65 15.02 6.22
C VAL A 32 8.49 16.45 6.72
N LYS A 33 9.36 17.36 6.29
CA LYS A 33 9.26 18.78 6.67
C LYS A 33 8.00 19.40 6.07
N GLN A 34 7.36 20.27 6.82
CA GLN A 34 6.17 20.98 6.37
C GLN A 34 6.49 21.81 5.10
N GLY A 35 5.71 21.56 4.03
CA GLY A 35 5.91 22.21 2.72
C GLY A 35 6.81 21.46 1.74
N GLU A 36 7.44 20.36 2.12
CA GLU A 36 8.17 19.47 1.19
C GLU A 36 7.23 18.40 0.62
N LEU A 37 7.37 18.10 -0.68
CA LEU A 37 6.57 17.09 -1.38
C LEU A 37 7.13 15.66 -1.26
N GLY A 38 8.20 15.45 -0.45
CA GLY A 38 8.85 14.16 -0.28
C GLY A 38 10.16 14.26 0.51
N LEU A 39 10.82 13.11 0.72
CA LEU A 39 12.11 13.02 1.36
C LEU A 39 13.22 12.81 0.32
N ARG A 40 14.35 13.50 0.51
CA ARG A 40 15.58 13.16 -0.21
C ARG A 40 16.04 11.79 0.24
N GLN A 41 16.59 11.00 -0.69
CA GLN A 41 17.05 9.65 -0.37
C GLN A 41 18.10 9.60 0.74
N SER A 42 19.01 10.59 0.81
CA SER A 42 19.97 10.72 1.90
C SER A 42 19.31 10.92 3.27
N ASP A 43 18.23 11.71 3.31
CA ASP A 43 17.51 12.00 4.56
C ASP A 43 16.72 10.76 5.00
N ALA A 44 16.13 10.04 4.04
CA ALA A 44 15.46 8.76 4.29
C ALA A 44 16.44 7.72 4.85
N VAL A 45 17.60 7.52 4.21
CA VAL A 45 18.67 6.63 4.68
C VAL A 45 19.05 6.96 6.13
N PHE A 46 19.32 8.24 6.43
CA PHE A 46 19.71 8.66 7.77
C PHE A 46 18.59 8.43 8.81
N ALA A 47 17.35 8.69 8.43
CA ALA A 47 16.19 8.47 9.30
C ALA A 47 15.98 6.97 9.59
N HIS A 48 16.14 6.10 8.59
CA HIS A 48 16.07 4.64 8.77
C HIS A 48 17.18 4.13 9.71
N ILE A 49 18.42 4.59 9.53
CA ILE A 49 19.54 4.22 10.41
C ILE A 49 19.24 4.57 11.87
N LYS A 50 18.59 5.71 12.13
CA LYS A 50 18.17 6.10 13.48
C LYS A 50 16.94 5.33 13.99
N GLY A 51 16.00 5.01 13.11
CA GLY A 51 14.73 4.39 13.48
C GLY A 51 14.82 2.91 13.77
N LEU A 52 15.62 2.17 13.00
CA LEU A 52 15.71 0.70 13.12
C LEU A 52 16.14 0.21 14.51
N PRO A 53 17.16 0.78 15.20
CA PRO A 53 17.53 0.34 16.54
C PRO A 53 16.41 0.52 17.59
N GLU A 54 15.60 1.58 17.48
CA GLU A 54 14.45 1.80 18.35
C GLU A 54 13.36 0.74 18.11
N LEU A 55 13.04 0.47 16.83
CA LEU A 55 12.00 -0.48 16.45
C LEU A 55 12.41 -1.93 16.74
N SER A 56 13.66 -2.30 16.48
CA SER A 56 14.17 -3.63 16.79
C SER A 56 14.21 -3.88 18.31
N GLY A 57 14.61 -2.87 19.10
CA GLY A 57 14.55 -2.97 20.56
C GLY A 57 13.13 -3.21 21.08
N ARG A 58 12.13 -2.57 20.49
CA ARG A 58 10.72 -2.81 20.84
C ARG A 58 10.25 -4.20 20.45
N LEU A 59 10.50 -4.62 19.21
CA LEU A 59 10.07 -5.92 18.69
C LEU A 59 10.72 -7.07 19.47
N PHE A 60 12.03 -7.01 19.68
CA PHE A 60 12.80 -8.08 20.29
C PHE A 60 12.67 -8.17 21.82
N CYS A 61 11.99 -7.20 22.45
CA CYS A 61 11.56 -7.37 23.85
C CYS A 61 10.49 -8.45 24.03
N HIS A 62 9.76 -8.80 22.95
CA HIS A 62 8.64 -9.74 22.98
C HIS A 62 8.85 -10.96 22.08
N ALA A 63 9.65 -10.83 21.01
CA ALA A 63 9.93 -11.90 20.08
C ALA A 63 11.11 -12.77 20.57
N ASP A 64 10.93 -14.09 20.56
CA ASP A 64 12.03 -15.02 20.83
C ASP A 64 12.85 -15.26 19.56
N LEU A 65 14.07 -14.71 19.54
CA LEU A 65 14.97 -14.86 18.41
C LEU A 65 15.54 -16.28 18.26
N SER A 66 15.46 -17.14 19.28
CA SER A 66 15.92 -18.54 19.21
C SER A 66 15.10 -19.38 18.24
N ASP A 67 13.83 -18.98 17.98
CA ASP A 67 12.93 -19.66 17.06
C ASP A 67 12.99 -19.12 15.63
N VAL A 68 13.79 -18.08 15.38
CA VAL A 68 13.93 -17.47 14.06
C VAL A 68 14.70 -18.40 13.13
N THR A 69 14.06 -18.78 12.03
CA THR A 69 14.59 -19.73 11.04
C THR A 69 14.90 -19.08 9.69
N ALA A 70 14.47 -17.84 9.47
CA ALA A 70 14.80 -17.07 8.28
C ALA A 70 14.66 -15.55 8.51
N ILE A 71 15.31 -14.77 7.65
CA ILE A 71 15.18 -13.33 7.60
C ILE A 71 14.64 -12.95 6.22
N GLY A 72 13.65 -12.03 6.19
CA GLY A 72 13.15 -11.43 4.96
C GLY A 72 13.54 -9.95 4.86
N VAL A 73 13.77 -9.46 3.64
CA VAL A 73 14.04 -8.04 3.43
C VAL A 73 13.54 -7.55 2.08
N SER A 74 12.92 -6.38 2.06
CA SER A 74 12.68 -5.67 0.80
C SER A 74 13.96 -4.96 0.37
N THR A 75 14.41 -5.21 -0.88
CA THR A 75 15.67 -4.66 -1.42
C THR A 75 15.46 -3.64 -2.53
N ARG A 76 14.22 -3.48 -2.99
CA ARG A 76 13.85 -2.62 -4.12
C ARG A 76 12.35 -2.31 -4.12
N PRO A 77 11.92 -1.22 -4.76
CA PRO A 77 10.49 -0.88 -4.88
C PRO A 77 9.67 -1.96 -5.60
N ARG A 78 10.13 -2.41 -6.76
CA ARG A 78 9.45 -3.39 -7.63
C ARG A 78 10.42 -4.47 -8.10
N ALA A 79 9.90 -5.66 -8.40
CA ALA A 79 10.69 -6.79 -8.92
C ALA A 79 10.94 -6.65 -10.43
N VAL A 80 11.47 -5.49 -10.86
CA VAL A 80 11.85 -5.20 -12.25
C VAL A 80 13.28 -4.68 -12.32
N GLU A 81 13.94 -4.90 -13.46
CA GLU A 81 15.30 -4.43 -13.69
C GLU A 81 15.39 -2.90 -13.55
N GLY A 82 16.47 -2.40 -12.93
CA GLY A 82 16.67 -0.97 -12.68
C GLY A 82 15.84 -0.37 -11.54
N SER A 83 14.95 -1.13 -10.90
CA SER A 83 14.22 -0.69 -9.73
C SER A 83 15.15 -0.63 -8.51
N TYR A 84 15.65 0.57 -8.20
CA TYR A 84 16.60 0.79 -7.12
C TYR A 84 16.31 2.09 -6.38
N MET A 85 16.38 2.05 -5.06
CA MET A 85 16.38 3.23 -4.19
C MET A 85 17.36 3.01 -3.02
N PRO A 86 18.25 3.98 -2.71
CA PRO A 86 19.27 3.85 -1.65
C PRO A 86 18.73 3.51 -0.27
N CYS A 87 17.51 3.97 0.08
CA CYS A 87 16.90 3.73 1.39
C CYS A 87 16.76 2.23 1.72
N PHE A 88 16.53 1.36 0.74
CA PHE A 88 16.41 -0.10 0.95
C PHE A 88 17.72 -0.74 1.44
N MET A 89 18.87 -0.13 1.15
CA MET A 89 20.17 -0.64 1.61
C MET A 89 20.30 -0.65 3.14
N VAL A 90 19.54 0.20 3.84
CA VAL A 90 19.55 0.21 5.30
C VAL A 90 18.93 -1.07 5.85
N GLY A 91 17.73 -1.43 5.39
CA GLY A 91 17.08 -2.70 5.75
C GLY A 91 17.92 -3.89 5.36
N TYR A 92 18.47 -3.90 4.12
CA TYR A 92 19.32 -4.98 3.64
C TYR A 92 20.55 -5.20 4.52
N SER A 93 21.28 -4.15 4.90
CA SER A 93 22.48 -4.28 5.72
C SER A 93 22.20 -4.86 7.10
N HIS A 94 21.10 -4.47 7.75
CA HIS A 94 20.69 -5.00 9.04
C HIS A 94 20.18 -6.45 8.94
N ALA A 95 19.37 -6.74 7.93
CA ALA A 95 18.84 -8.08 7.66
C ALA A 95 19.98 -9.08 7.35
N LYS A 96 20.95 -8.66 6.53
CA LYS A 96 22.13 -9.48 6.19
C LYS A 96 22.99 -9.77 7.43
N LEU A 97 23.27 -8.75 8.23
CA LEU A 97 24.04 -8.92 9.47
C LEU A 97 23.32 -9.87 10.45
N LEU A 98 22.01 -9.73 10.61
CA LEU A 98 21.21 -10.58 11.48
C LEU A 98 21.16 -12.03 10.96
N SER A 99 20.95 -12.23 9.65
CA SER A 99 20.96 -13.52 8.98
C SER A 99 22.30 -14.26 9.20
N ASP A 100 23.42 -13.57 8.98
CA ASP A 100 24.75 -14.13 9.17
C ASP A 100 25.03 -14.47 10.66
N SER A 101 24.57 -13.62 11.58
CA SER A 101 24.77 -13.81 13.02
C SER A 101 23.96 -14.98 13.58
N LEU A 102 22.74 -15.19 13.07
CA LEU A 102 21.87 -16.32 13.45
C LEU A 102 22.12 -17.58 12.63
N HIS A 103 22.94 -17.51 11.57
CA HIS A 103 23.19 -18.60 10.63
C HIS A 103 21.91 -19.12 9.95
N VAL A 104 20.99 -18.21 9.57
CA VAL A 104 19.73 -18.51 8.91
C VAL A 104 19.68 -17.89 7.51
N PRO A 105 18.88 -18.44 6.57
CA PRO A 105 18.77 -17.88 5.23
C PRO A 105 18.19 -16.46 5.21
N LEU A 106 18.64 -15.67 4.21
CA LEU A 106 18.11 -14.36 3.88
C LEU A 106 17.29 -14.45 2.58
N TYR A 107 16.03 -14.02 2.65
CA TYR A 107 15.14 -13.93 1.48
C TYR A 107 14.94 -12.46 1.07
N GLU A 108 15.32 -12.17 -0.17
CA GLU A 108 15.17 -10.84 -0.77
C GLU A 108 13.92 -10.77 -1.62
N VAL A 109 13.07 -9.76 -1.36
CA VAL A 109 11.83 -9.51 -2.11
C VAL A 109 11.74 -8.04 -2.52
N SER A 110 10.77 -7.66 -3.33
CA SER A 110 10.46 -6.26 -3.55
C SER A 110 9.42 -5.75 -2.54
N HIS A 111 9.43 -4.46 -2.27
CA HIS A 111 8.44 -3.78 -1.45
C HIS A 111 7.00 -4.02 -1.96
N GLN A 112 6.80 -3.97 -3.29
CA GLN A 112 5.49 -4.23 -3.90
C GLN A 112 5.00 -5.65 -3.64
N GLN A 113 5.87 -6.68 -3.72
CA GLN A 113 5.53 -8.06 -3.35
C GLN A 113 5.16 -8.17 -1.87
N GLY A 114 5.88 -7.45 -0.99
CA GLY A 114 5.55 -7.35 0.43
C GLY A 114 4.14 -6.76 0.65
N HIS A 115 3.76 -5.71 -0.06
CA HIS A 115 2.41 -5.15 0.03
C HIS A 115 1.32 -6.14 -0.40
N VAL A 116 1.54 -6.91 -1.47
CA VAL A 116 0.59 -7.94 -1.90
C VAL A 116 0.43 -8.99 -0.81
N ALA A 117 1.53 -9.52 -0.28
CA ALA A 117 1.48 -10.54 0.76
C ALA A 117 0.84 -10.05 2.06
N ALA A 118 1.16 -8.83 2.52
CA ALA A 118 0.53 -8.22 3.70
C ALA A 118 -0.98 -8.08 3.51
N SER A 119 -1.40 -7.68 2.32
CA SER A 119 -2.82 -7.50 1.99
C SER A 119 -3.57 -8.82 2.03
N LEU A 120 -3.04 -9.86 1.39
CA LEU A 120 -3.65 -11.18 1.35
C LEU A 120 -3.66 -11.87 2.71
N TRP A 121 -2.55 -11.80 3.45
CA TRP A 121 -2.48 -12.36 4.79
C TRP A 121 -3.47 -11.69 5.74
N SER A 122 -3.53 -10.36 5.74
CA SER A 122 -4.45 -9.62 6.62
C SER A 122 -5.92 -9.82 6.28
N ALA A 123 -6.22 -10.22 5.05
CA ALA A 123 -7.57 -10.53 4.58
C ALA A 123 -7.95 -12.01 4.68
N ASP A 124 -7.06 -12.86 5.22
CA ASP A 124 -7.19 -14.33 5.27
C ASP A 124 -7.41 -14.95 3.86
N ARG A 125 -6.68 -14.44 2.87
CA ARG A 125 -6.78 -14.84 1.46
C ARG A 125 -5.41 -15.21 0.87
N MET A 126 -4.57 -15.90 1.66
CA MET A 126 -3.28 -16.40 1.19
C MET A 126 -3.39 -17.43 0.04
N ASP A 127 -4.58 -18.01 -0.17
CA ASP A 127 -4.91 -18.85 -1.32
C ASP A 127 -4.66 -18.12 -2.66
N LEU A 128 -4.82 -16.80 -2.70
CA LEU A 128 -4.60 -15.98 -3.89
C LEU A 128 -3.11 -15.83 -4.28
N MET A 129 -2.18 -16.17 -3.41
CA MET A 129 -0.76 -16.24 -3.78
C MET A 129 -0.47 -17.32 -4.83
N ASP A 130 -1.34 -18.33 -4.96
CA ASP A 130 -1.19 -19.47 -5.87
C ASP A 130 -2.09 -19.35 -7.12
N GLN A 131 -2.76 -18.22 -7.31
CA GLN A 131 -3.66 -17.98 -8.46
C GLN A 131 -3.49 -16.57 -9.00
N PRO A 132 -3.69 -16.35 -10.31
CA PRO A 132 -3.76 -15.01 -10.86
C PRO A 132 -4.89 -14.19 -10.22
N HIS A 133 -4.58 -12.95 -9.84
CA HIS A 133 -5.58 -12.04 -9.29
C HIS A 133 -5.23 -10.58 -9.64
N LEU A 134 -6.19 -9.70 -9.47
CA LEU A 134 -6.03 -8.26 -9.65
C LEU A 134 -5.75 -7.60 -8.30
N ALA A 135 -4.81 -6.67 -8.24
CA ALA A 135 -4.50 -5.94 -7.03
C ALA A 135 -4.47 -4.42 -7.28
N TRP A 136 -5.29 -3.69 -6.56
CA TRP A 136 -5.20 -2.23 -6.48
C TRP A 136 -4.25 -1.81 -5.37
N HIS A 137 -3.31 -0.95 -5.71
CA HIS A 137 -2.54 -0.19 -4.73
C HIS A 137 -2.98 1.28 -4.78
N LEU A 138 -3.75 1.70 -3.77
CA LEU A 138 -4.36 3.03 -3.68
C LEU A 138 -3.81 3.79 -2.47
N SER A 139 -2.76 4.58 -2.68
CA SER A 139 -2.05 5.29 -1.60
C SER A 139 -1.94 6.79 -1.87
N GLY A 140 -1.27 7.51 -0.99
CA GLY A 140 -0.94 8.92 -1.16
C GLY A 140 -0.15 9.21 -2.44
N GLY A 141 0.77 8.33 -2.82
CA GLY A 141 1.63 8.50 -4.00
C GLY A 141 1.23 7.64 -5.21
N THR A 142 0.45 6.58 -5.03
CA THR A 142 0.23 5.56 -6.05
C THR A 142 -1.25 5.29 -6.25
N THR A 143 -1.65 5.08 -7.50
CA THR A 143 -2.96 4.58 -7.91
C THR A 143 -2.75 3.66 -9.10
N GLU A 144 -2.46 2.40 -8.81
CA GLU A 144 -2.08 1.39 -9.80
C GLU A 144 -2.95 0.15 -9.67
N LEU A 145 -3.34 -0.39 -10.83
CA LEU A 145 -3.93 -1.72 -10.98
C LEU A 145 -2.86 -2.69 -11.47
N LEU A 146 -2.68 -3.76 -10.73
CA LEU A 146 -1.71 -4.80 -11.02
C LEU A 146 -2.42 -6.10 -11.40
N LEU A 147 -1.88 -6.80 -12.39
CA LEU A 147 -2.04 -8.23 -12.52
C LEU A 147 -0.97 -8.90 -11.68
N VAL A 148 -1.38 -9.74 -10.75
CA VAL A 148 -0.50 -10.51 -9.87
C VAL A 148 -0.60 -11.96 -10.29
N GLU A 149 0.53 -12.56 -10.64
CA GLU A 149 0.63 -13.96 -11.10
C GLU A 149 1.56 -14.73 -10.18
N PRO A 150 1.29 -16.00 -9.87
CA PRO A 150 2.21 -16.84 -9.11
C PRO A 150 3.58 -16.96 -9.80
N GLU A 151 4.65 -16.85 -9.03
CA GLU A 151 6.03 -17.07 -9.46
C GLU A 151 6.75 -17.95 -8.43
N GLY A 152 6.59 -19.26 -8.55
CA GLY A 152 6.97 -20.20 -7.50
C GLY A 152 6.20 -19.93 -6.20
N LYS A 153 6.91 -19.72 -5.09
CA LYS A 153 6.31 -19.33 -3.80
C LYS A 153 6.14 -17.81 -3.64
N ASN A 154 6.58 -17.03 -4.60
CA ASN A 154 6.41 -15.58 -4.66
C ASN A 154 5.38 -15.20 -5.74
N VAL A 155 5.29 -13.92 -6.05
CA VAL A 155 4.41 -13.38 -7.08
C VAL A 155 5.15 -12.44 -8.01
N LYS A 156 4.73 -12.42 -9.27
CA LYS A 156 5.08 -11.42 -10.26
C LYS A 156 3.97 -10.40 -10.34
N CYS A 157 4.30 -9.12 -10.20
CA CYS A 157 3.37 -8.00 -10.27
C CYS A 157 3.60 -7.22 -11.56
N THR A 158 2.60 -7.16 -12.41
CA THR A 158 2.62 -6.39 -13.67
C THR A 158 1.61 -5.27 -13.61
N ARG A 159 2.05 -4.00 -13.75
CA ARG A 159 1.12 -2.87 -13.84
C ARG A 159 0.35 -2.96 -15.16
N ILE A 160 -0.98 -3.03 -15.07
CA ILE A 160 -1.88 -3.12 -16.22
C ILE A 160 -2.79 -1.89 -16.36
N GLY A 161 -2.87 -1.04 -15.34
CA GLY A 161 -3.74 0.12 -15.37
C GLY A 161 -3.53 1.06 -14.18
N GLY A 162 -4.47 1.98 -13.99
CA GLY A 162 -4.47 2.97 -12.91
C GLY A 162 -4.54 4.40 -13.42
N THR A 163 -4.08 5.36 -12.62
CA THR A 163 -4.03 6.76 -13.06
C THR A 163 -2.87 7.04 -14.00
N THR A 164 -3.10 7.94 -14.96
CA THR A 164 -2.08 8.45 -15.88
C THR A 164 -1.39 9.72 -15.37
N ASP A 165 -1.86 10.29 -14.27
CA ASP A 165 -1.37 11.57 -13.74
C ASP A 165 -1.31 11.57 -12.20
N ILE A 166 -2.14 12.35 -11.52
CA ILE A 166 -2.11 12.43 -10.06
C ILE A 166 -2.74 11.20 -9.40
N SER A 167 -2.20 10.80 -8.25
CA SER A 167 -2.79 9.69 -7.48
C SER A 167 -4.11 10.09 -6.83
N ALA A 168 -4.92 9.08 -6.48
CA ALA A 168 -6.16 9.27 -5.72
C ALA A 168 -5.89 9.94 -4.37
N GLY A 169 -4.82 9.54 -3.67
CA GLY A 169 -4.43 10.16 -2.41
C GLY A 169 -4.03 11.62 -2.57
N GLN A 170 -3.26 11.97 -3.62
CA GLN A 170 -2.94 13.37 -3.92
C GLN A 170 -4.19 14.20 -4.20
N LEU A 171 -5.16 13.67 -4.94
CA LEU A 171 -6.43 14.36 -5.19
C LEU A 171 -7.21 14.58 -3.89
N ILE A 172 -7.27 13.57 -3.01
CA ILE A 172 -7.89 13.68 -1.69
C ILE A 172 -7.20 14.74 -0.84
N ASP A 173 -5.87 14.74 -0.77
CA ASP A 173 -5.11 15.70 0.03
C ASP A 173 -5.23 17.13 -0.48
N ARG A 174 -5.24 17.33 -1.81
CA ARG A 174 -5.48 18.64 -2.42
C ARG A 174 -6.91 19.14 -2.16
N THR A 175 -7.90 18.23 -2.15
CA THR A 175 -9.26 18.58 -1.75
C THR A 175 -9.31 18.93 -0.27
N GLY A 176 -8.60 18.19 0.59
CA GLY A 176 -8.47 18.52 2.01
C GLY A 176 -7.86 19.90 2.24
N GLN A 177 -6.82 20.25 1.49
CA GLN A 177 -6.24 21.60 1.52
C GLN A 177 -7.24 22.67 1.11
N LEU A 178 -8.02 22.43 0.04
CA LEU A 178 -9.10 23.34 -0.39
C LEU A 178 -10.14 23.53 0.72
N LEU A 179 -10.48 22.49 1.45
CA LEU A 179 -11.43 22.48 2.56
C LEU A 179 -10.80 22.87 3.92
N GLN A 180 -9.51 23.26 3.96
CA GLN A 180 -8.75 23.62 5.15
C GLN A 180 -8.68 22.49 6.21
N LEU A 181 -8.67 21.22 5.76
CA LEU A 181 -8.56 20.05 6.62
C LEU A 181 -7.08 19.70 6.91
N PRO A 182 -6.79 19.05 8.04
CA PRO A 182 -5.44 18.59 8.38
C PRO A 182 -4.88 17.59 7.34
N PHE A 183 -3.56 17.60 7.14
CA PHE A 183 -2.84 16.60 6.34
C PHE A 183 -2.32 15.45 7.22
N PRO A 184 -2.39 14.18 6.77
CA PRO A 184 -3.06 13.69 5.55
C PRO A 184 -4.58 13.73 5.68
N SER A 185 -5.26 14.17 4.61
CA SER A 185 -6.68 14.53 4.68
C SER A 185 -7.66 13.36 4.51
N GLY A 186 -7.17 12.17 4.16
CA GLY A 186 -8.01 11.03 3.77
C GLY A 186 -9.10 10.69 4.80
N LYS A 187 -8.72 10.55 6.08
CA LYS A 187 -9.67 10.26 7.17
C LYS A 187 -10.68 11.40 7.40
N HIS A 188 -10.23 12.65 7.30
CA HIS A 188 -11.10 13.82 7.49
C HIS A 188 -12.10 13.96 6.36
N ILE A 189 -11.68 13.75 5.11
CA ILE A 189 -12.54 13.73 3.93
C ILE A 189 -13.57 12.59 4.02
N ASP A 190 -13.17 11.40 4.47
CA ASP A 190 -14.08 10.26 4.62
C ASP A 190 -15.18 10.55 5.65
N VAL A 191 -14.81 11.04 6.83
CA VAL A 191 -15.77 11.42 7.88
C VAL A 191 -16.71 12.52 7.40
N LEU A 192 -16.15 13.58 6.83
CA LEU A 192 -16.94 14.73 6.36
C LEU A 192 -17.91 14.34 5.23
N SER A 193 -17.52 13.43 4.35
CA SER A 193 -18.36 12.93 3.27
C SER A 193 -19.63 12.22 3.74
N GLY A 194 -19.62 11.69 4.96
CA GLY A 194 -20.78 11.05 5.58
C GLY A 194 -21.93 11.99 5.91
N GLU A 195 -21.68 13.30 5.94
CA GLU A 195 -22.70 14.35 6.18
C GLU A 195 -23.36 14.85 4.89
N ALA A 196 -22.89 14.39 3.73
CA ALA A 196 -23.41 14.82 2.43
C ALA A 196 -24.78 14.19 2.12
N THR A 197 -25.64 14.96 1.51
CA THR A 197 -26.99 14.56 1.10
C THR A 197 -27.14 14.34 -0.41
N LEU A 198 -26.29 15.01 -1.21
CA LEU A 198 -26.29 14.90 -2.67
C LEU A 198 -25.48 13.69 -3.14
N ASN A 199 -25.95 13.05 -4.22
CA ASN A 199 -25.28 11.88 -4.82
C ASN A 199 -24.60 12.18 -6.16
N GLU A 200 -24.10 13.41 -6.30
CA GLU A 200 -23.46 13.86 -7.53
C GLU A 200 -22.03 13.34 -7.69
N LEU A 201 -21.66 13.08 -8.91
CA LEU A 201 -20.29 12.72 -9.30
C LEU A 201 -20.01 13.11 -10.76
N PHE A 202 -18.75 13.35 -11.07
CA PHE A 202 -18.26 13.41 -12.44
C PHE A 202 -17.87 12.02 -12.90
N LYS A 203 -18.49 11.53 -13.98
CA LYS A 203 -18.15 10.22 -14.58
C LYS A 203 -16.82 10.33 -15.30
N VAL A 204 -15.76 9.92 -14.61
CA VAL A 204 -14.40 9.89 -15.16
C VAL A 204 -14.34 8.93 -16.35
N LYS A 205 -13.77 9.39 -17.47
CA LYS A 205 -13.57 8.53 -18.64
C LYS A 205 -12.49 7.50 -18.35
N CYS A 206 -12.82 6.24 -18.58
CA CYS A 206 -11.91 5.10 -18.46
C CYS A 206 -12.09 4.19 -19.69
N PRO A 207 -11.45 4.51 -20.83
CA PRO A 207 -11.63 3.76 -22.08
C PRO A 207 -11.01 2.34 -22.06
N GLY A 208 -10.16 2.06 -21.11
CA GLY A 208 -9.53 0.77 -20.87
C GLY A 208 -9.32 0.58 -19.38
N LEU A 209 -8.07 0.38 -18.96
CA LEU A 209 -7.69 0.20 -17.56
C LEU A 209 -7.07 1.46 -16.94
N GLU A 210 -6.92 2.53 -17.73
CA GLU A 210 -6.30 3.78 -17.30
C GLU A 210 -7.29 4.95 -17.31
N PHE A 211 -7.09 5.90 -16.39
CA PHE A 211 -7.90 7.10 -16.25
C PHE A 211 -7.05 8.28 -15.74
N SER A 212 -7.54 9.50 -15.96
CA SER A 212 -6.93 10.75 -15.46
C SER A 212 -7.74 11.31 -14.30
N LEU A 213 -7.06 11.71 -13.23
CA LEU A 213 -7.66 12.38 -12.07
C LEU A 213 -7.39 13.88 -12.02
N SER A 214 -6.45 14.43 -12.82
CA SER A 214 -6.20 15.86 -12.89
C SER A 214 -7.42 16.65 -13.35
N GLY A 215 -8.18 16.10 -14.30
CA GLY A 215 -9.45 16.68 -14.72
C GLY A 215 -10.52 16.71 -13.63
N VAL A 216 -10.51 15.74 -12.72
CA VAL A 216 -11.40 15.68 -11.55
C VAL A 216 -11.05 16.79 -10.56
N GLN A 217 -9.76 17.10 -10.36
CA GLN A 217 -9.34 18.19 -9.48
C GLN A 217 -10.00 19.53 -9.87
N ASN A 218 -10.01 19.86 -11.16
CA ASN A 218 -10.64 21.08 -11.64
C ASN A 218 -12.18 21.06 -11.41
N LYS A 219 -12.80 19.89 -11.54
CA LYS A 219 -14.23 19.72 -11.27
C LYS A 219 -14.57 19.87 -9.79
N VAL A 220 -13.72 19.36 -8.91
CA VAL A 220 -13.85 19.52 -7.45
C VAL A 220 -13.79 20.98 -7.06
N GLN A 221 -12.84 21.77 -7.62
CA GLN A 221 -12.75 23.19 -7.38
C GLN A 221 -14.03 23.93 -7.80
N GLN A 222 -14.51 23.69 -9.03
CA GLN A 222 -15.77 24.26 -9.53
C GLN A 222 -16.99 23.84 -8.71
N TYR A 223 -17.00 22.61 -8.18
CA TYR A 223 -18.08 22.10 -7.36
C TYR A 223 -18.13 22.80 -6.01
N TYR A 224 -16.97 23.01 -5.39
CA TYR A 224 -16.83 23.72 -4.11
C TYR A 224 -17.34 25.16 -4.15
N ASP A 225 -17.24 25.84 -5.29
CA ASP A 225 -17.72 27.21 -5.44
C ASP A 225 -19.25 27.36 -5.22
N ASN A 226 -20.01 26.24 -5.34
CA ASN A 226 -21.47 26.22 -5.26
C ASN A 226 -22.04 25.28 -4.20
N HIS A 227 -21.18 24.53 -3.49
CA HIS A 227 -21.58 23.50 -2.54
C HIS A 227 -20.76 23.60 -1.23
N ASN A 228 -21.29 23.03 -0.16
CA ASN A 228 -20.61 23.00 1.13
C ASN A 228 -19.45 22.00 1.14
N ALA A 229 -18.67 22.02 2.23
CA ALA A 229 -17.49 21.16 2.39
C ALA A 229 -17.85 19.65 2.41
N ALA A 230 -18.96 19.26 3.03
CA ALA A 230 -19.38 17.86 3.10
C ALA A 230 -19.76 17.32 1.72
N GLU A 231 -20.51 18.08 0.94
CA GLU A 231 -20.87 17.72 -0.43
C GLU A 231 -19.64 17.62 -1.34
N THR A 232 -18.67 18.54 -1.17
CA THR A 232 -17.42 18.53 -1.93
C THR A 232 -16.55 17.32 -1.57
N ALA A 233 -16.46 16.98 -0.29
CA ALA A 233 -15.77 15.78 0.19
C ALA A 233 -16.38 14.50 -0.41
N ALA A 234 -17.70 14.40 -0.39
CA ALA A 234 -18.40 13.26 -0.98
C ALA A 234 -18.24 13.21 -2.52
N TYR A 235 -18.30 14.36 -3.18
CA TYR A 235 -18.14 14.45 -4.64
C TYR A 235 -16.77 13.90 -5.09
N VAL A 236 -15.66 14.32 -4.47
CA VAL A 236 -14.32 13.82 -4.85
C VAL A 236 -14.19 12.32 -4.63
N LEU A 237 -14.70 11.81 -3.49
CA LEU A 237 -14.64 10.37 -3.21
C LEU A 237 -15.47 9.55 -4.20
N ARG A 238 -16.66 10.03 -4.58
CA ARG A 238 -17.48 9.36 -5.60
C ARG A 238 -16.82 9.37 -6.97
N CYS A 239 -16.17 10.46 -7.37
CA CYS A 239 -15.43 10.52 -8.64
C CYS A 239 -14.27 9.51 -8.68
N ILE A 240 -13.49 9.44 -7.61
CA ILE A 240 -12.38 8.46 -7.48
C ILE A 240 -12.94 7.04 -7.49
N SER A 241 -13.95 6.76 -6.67
CA SER A 241 -14.55 5.43 -6.56
C SER A 241 -15.15 4.97 -7.90
N TYR A 242 -15.80 5.87 -8.63
CA TYR A 242 -16.32 5.57 -9.96
C TYR A 242 -15.20 5.24 -10.96
N ALA A 243 -14.08 5.98 -10.96
CA ALA A 243 -12.96 5.71 -11.85
C ALA A 243 -12.33 4.33 -11.56
N VAL A 244 -12.09 4.04 -10.28
CA VAL A 244 -11.55 2.73 -9.84
C VAL A 244 -12.52 1.61 -10.17
N TYR A 245 -13.82 1.80 -9.91
CA TYR A 245 -14.86 0.81 -10.25
C TYR A 245 -14.87 0.48 -11.76
N LYS A 246 -14.85 1.51 -12.61
CA LYS A 246 -14.87 1.32 -14.08
C LYS A 246 -13.62 0.63 -14.60
N ALA A 247 -12.45 1.00 -14.10
CA ALA A 247 -11.21 0.31 -14.45
C ALA A 247 -11.23 -1.16 -13.99
N THR A 248 -11.75 -1.42 -12.78
CA THR A 248 -11.90 -2.80 -12.26
C THR A 248 -12.89 -3.61 -13.08
N GLU A 249 -14.06 -3.04 -13.42
CA GLU A 249 -15.07 -3.70 -14.28
C GLU A 249 -14.48 -4.05 -15.66
N ASN A 250 -13.68 -3.16 -16.24
CA ASN A 250 -13.00 -3.44 -17.50
C ASN A 250 -11.93 -4.51 -17.36
N ALA A 251 -11.13 -4.47 -16.27
CA ALA A 251 -10.10 -5.48 -16.02
C ALA A 251 -10.71 -6.88 -15.80
N LEU A 252 -11.84 -6.99 -15.11
CA LEU A 252 -12.52 -8.28 -14.94
C LEU A 252 -13.09 -8.86 -16.25
N LYS A 253 -13.31 -8.01 -17.28
CA LYS A 253 -13.64 -8.50 -18.63
C LYS A 253 -12.42 -9.05 -19.38
N GLU A 254 -11.24 -8.43 -19.16
CA GLU A 254 -9.97 -8.87 -19.75
C GLU A 254 -9.37 -10.08 -19.01
N TYR A 255 -9.58 -10.16 -17.69
CA TYR A 255 -9.09 -11.21 -16.79
C TYR A 255 -10.26 -11.87 -16.04
N PRO A 256 -11.10 -12.66 -16.72
CA PRO A 256 -12.30 -13.25 -16.13
C PRO A 256 -11.94 -14.28 -15.06
N GLY A 257 -12.68 -14.25 -13.95
CA GLY A 257 -12.49 -15.16 -12.82
C GLY A 257 -11.41 -14.72 -11.81
N CYS A 258 -10.69 -13.62 -12.06
CA CYS A 258 -9.76 -13.07 -11.09
C CYS A 258 -10.49 -12.43 -9.89
N SER A 259 -10.03 -12.72 -8.68
CA SER A 259 -10.39 -11.94 -7.49
C SER A 259 -9.75 -10.55 -7.56
N VAL A 260 -10.35 -9.57 -6.88
CA VAL A 260 -9.81 -8.21 -6.83
C VAL A 260 -9.44 -7.84 -5.40
N VAL A 261 -8.18 -7.53 -5.17
CA VAL A 261 -7.61 -7.16 -3.87
C VAL A 261 -7.35 -5.66 -3.83
N PHE A 262 -7.70 -5.01 -2.72
CA PHE A 262 -7.50 -3.57 -2.52
C PHE A 262 -6.56 -3.31 -1.33
N SER A 263 -5.52 -2.53 -1.55
CA SER A 263 -4.52 -2.10 -0.57
C SER A 263 -4.22 -0.61 -0.65
N GLY A 264 -3.48 -0.09 0.32
CA GLY A 264 -3.14 1.32 0.44
C GLY A 264 -4.15 2.12 1.27
N GLY A 265 -3.71 3.26 1.80
CA GLY A 265 -4.52 4.07 2.72
C GLY A 265 -5.85 4.56 2.13
N VAL A 266 -5.91 4.83 0.83
CA VAL A 266 -7.15 5.23 0.13
C VAL A 266 -8.14 4.07 0.05
N ALA A 267 -7.69 2.81 0.00
CA ALA A 267 -8.57 1.63 0.02
C ALA A 267 -9.33 1.45 1.35
N SER A 268 -8.91 2.14 2.41
CA SER A 268 -9.64 2.15 3.68
C SER A 268 -10.88 3.06 3.66
N ASN A 269 -11.05 3.88 2.61
CA ASN A 269 -12.16 4.81 2.48
C ASN A 269 -13.51 4.10 2.42
N SER A 270 -14.49 4.56 3.22
CA SER A 270 -15.80 3.91 3.36
C SER A 270 -16.62 3.93 2.06
N MET A 271 -16.59 5.05 1.35
CA MET A 271 -17.33 5.22 0.08
C MET A 271 -16.75 4.34 -1.03
N LEU A 272 -15.42 4.25 -1.13
CA LEU A 272 -14.77 3.34 -2.08
C LEU A 272 -15.19 1.89 -1.81
N ARG A 273 -15.15 1.47 -0.56
CA ARG A 273 -15.55 0.11 -0.15
C ARG A 273 -16.99 -0.19 -0.55
N GLU A 274 -17.90 0.76 -0.35
CA GLU A 274 -19.31 0.62 -0.75
C GLU A 274 -19.45 0.50 -2.27
N PHE A 275 -18.75 1.33 -3.05
CA PHE A 275 -18.76 1.26 -4.52
C PHE A 275 -18.29 -0.08 -5.06
N MET A 276 -17.31 -0.70 -4.39
CA MET A 276 -16.72 -1.96 -4.86
C MET A 276 -17.55 -3.20 -4.51
N LYS A 277 -18.48 -3.15 -3.55
CA LYS A 277 -19.28 -4.30 -3.11
C LYS A 277 -19.83 -5.19 -4.22
N PRO A 278 -20.36 -4.65 -5.35
CA PRO A 278 -20.88 -5.49 -6.43
C PRO A 278 -19.82 -6.38 -7.12
N LEU A 279 -18.53 -6.11 -6.90
CA LEU A 279 -17.41 -6.84 -7.52
C LEU A 279 -16.80 -7.90 -6.58
N ASP A 280 -17.41 -8.16 -5.42
CA ASP A 280 -16.91 -9.08 -4.39
C ASP A 280 -15.44 -8.86 -4.03
N PRO A 281 -15.08 -7.65 -3.57
CA PRO A 281 -13.69 -7.24 -3.36
C PRO A 281 -13.09 -7.82 -2.08
N VAL A 282 -11.80 -8.10 -2.13
CA VAL A 282 -10.97 -8.40 -0.96
C VAL A 282 -10.26 -7.12 -0.52
N PHE A 283 -10.47 -6.70 0.73
CA PHE A 283 -9.78 -5.53 1.29
C PHE A 283 -8.78 -5.95 2.36
N SER A 284 -7.56 -5.45 2.27
CA SER A 284 -6.59 -5.55 3.36
C SER A 284 -7.12 -4.87 4.63
N GLN A 285 -6.68 -5.36 5.79
CA GLN A 285 -6.95 -4.65 7.04
C GLN A 285 -6.22 -3.30 7.04
N PRO A 286 -6.83 -2.21 7.55
CA PRO A 286 -6.26 -0.86 7.50
C PRO A 286 -4.83 -0.75 8.04
N GLN A 287 -4.52 -1.46 9.10
CA GLN A 287 -3.20 -1.47 9.74
C GLN A 287 -2.09 -2.09 8.86
N PHE A 288 -2.44 -2.94 7.89
CA PHE A 288 -1.52 -3.58 6.94
C PHE A 288 -1.67 -3.04 5.51
N SER A 289 -2.52 -2.02 5.31
CA SER A 289 -2.72 -1.35 4.02
C SER A 289 -1.64 -0.31 3.68
N THR A 290 -0.86 0.11 4.68
CA THR A 290 0.27 1.06 4.51
C THR A 290 1.60 0.31 4.56
N ASP A 291 2.71 1.01 4.34
CA ASP A 291 4.06 0.44 4.39
C ASP A 291 4.29 -0.31 5.72
N ASN A 292 4.67 -1.57 5.60
CA ASN A 292 4.94 -2.45 6.74
C ASN A 292 5.88 -3.60 6.32
N ALA A 293 6.59 -4.16 7.29
CA ALA A 293 7.48 -5.30 7.08
C ALA A 293 6.78 -6.66 7.22
N MET A 294 5.51 -6.69 7.65
CA MET A 294 4.78 -7.94 7.86
C MET A 294 4.69 -8.78 6.59
N GLY A 295 4.35 -8.14 5.45
CA GLY A 295 4.28 -8.86 4.19
C GLY A 295 5.63 -9.43 3.72
N VAL A 296 6.73 -8.76 4.07
CA VAL A 296 8.08 -9.27 3.82
C VAL A 296 8.36 -10.51 4.67
N ALA A 297 7.96 -10.51 5.95
CA ALA A 297 8.10 -11.66 6.84
C ALA A 297 7.22 -12.83 6.38
N VAL A 298 5.97 -12.58 6.01
CA VAL A 298 5.04 -13.60 5.46
C VAL A 298 5.60 -14.23 4.19
N LEU A 299 6.14 -13.43 3.26
CA LEU A 299 6.79 -13.94 2.05
C LEU A 299 8.03 -14.79 2.34
N ALA A 300 8.89 -14.33 3.23
CA ALA A 300 10.08 -15.07 3.60
C ALA A 300 9.74 -16.42 4.27
N HIS A 301 8.69 -16.45 5.10
CA HIS A 301 8.15 -17.69 5.67
C HIS A 301 7.68 -18.65 4.57
N ARG A 302 6.90 -18.14 3.60
CA ARG A 302 6.41 -18.94 2.48
C ARG A 302 7.53 -19.45 1.56
N LEU A 303 8.58 -18.64 1.34
CA LEU A 303 9.75 -19.02 0.55
C LEU A 303 10.61 -20.08 1.24
N GLN A 304 10.59 -20.14 2.56
CA GLN A 304 11.31 -21.17 3.33
C GLN A 304 10.62 -22.55 3.26
N GLU A 305 9.30 -22.59 3.10
CA GLU A 305 8.52 -23.84 3.03
C GLU A 305 8.65 -24.58 1.67
N GLY A 306 9.26 -23.99 0.68
CA GLY A 306 9.39 -24.51 -0.68
C GLY A 306 10.79 -24.83 -1.08
#